data_3cf59af4618fbe693d087552f10619cc
#
_entry.id   3cf59af4618fbe693d087552f10619cc
#
_cell.length_a   1.000
_cell.length_b   1.000
_cell.length_c   1.000
_cell.angle_alpha   90.00
_cell.angle_beta   90.00
_cell.angle_gamma   90.00
#
_symmetry.space_group_name_H-M   'P 1'
#
loop_
_entity.id
_entity.type
_entity.pdbx_description
1 polymer ?
#
loop_
_entity_poly.entity_id
_entity_poly.type
_entity_poly.pdbx_seq_one_letter_code
_entity_poly.pdbx_strand_id
1 'polypeptide(L)'
;QIVNRLDLENYLKGVIPNESPASWHIEALKAQTVAARSYTLSKAGILSSTTKDQMYKGYSSEHKNSNAAVEATNGLVLKANGKLVQAYYYSTSGGRTANIGEVWNSAQVSHFVSVDDSIEVSPYKNWSVSIPVSNILKKFGFASTDTLLDIKLTKGGSNGEVTAVTAVTSTGQKTITGNETVMRNVFLDANNASLKSSWFDISFTKPTGGTDLAIQGANSSSEVTSLK
;
A
#
# COMPACT_ATOMS: atom_id res chain seq x y z
N GLN A 1 -16.99 -13.93 -21.17
CA GLN A 1 -16.83 -12.79 -20.28
C GLN A 1 -18.02 -11.84 -20.47
N ILE A 2 -18.65 -11.42 -19.38
CA ILE A 2 -19.70 -10.40 -19.43
C ILE A 2 -19.01 -9.04 -19.29
N VAL A 3 -19.29 -8.11 -20.22
CA VAL A 3 -18.74 -6.76 -20.25
C VAL A 3 -19.87 -5.76 -20.20
N ASN A 4 -19.80 -4.83 -19.27
CA ASN A 4 -20.71 -3.68 -19.22
C ASN A 4 -20.11 -2.50 -20.00
N ARG A 5 -20.90 -1.85 -20.86
CA ARG A 5 -20.48 -0.67 -21.64
C ARG A 5 -21.30 0.53 -21.19
N LEU A 6 -20.63 1.52 -20.66
CA LEU A 6 -21.22 2.69 -20.01
C LEU A 6 -20.53 3.97 -20.47
N ASP A 7 -21.25 5.09 -20.36
CA ASP A 7 -20.63 6.40 -20.36
C ASP A 7 -19.73 6.57 -19.15
N LEU A 8 -18.65 7.33 -19.31
CA LEU A 8 -17.62 7.51 -18.27
C LEU A 8 -18.20 8.00 -16.94
N GLU A 9 -19.07 9.00 -16.96
CA GLU A 9 -19.64 9.57 -15.74
C GLU A 9 -20.56 8.57 -15.03
N ASN A 10 -21.34 7.79 -15.75
CA ASN A 10 -22.16 6.72 -15.19
C ASN A 10 -21.30 5.57 -14.63
N TYR A 11 -20.17 5.27 -15.27
CA TYR A 11 -19.18 4.33 -14.70
C TYR A 11 -18.63 4.84 -13.36
N LEU A 12 -18.23 6.11 -13.29
CA LEU A 12 -17.67 6.71 -12.08
C LEU A 12 -18.67 6.75 -10.93
N LYS A 13 -19.97 6.94 -11.18
CA LYS A 13 -21.02 6.86 -10.15
C LYS A 13 -21.04 5.49 -9.46
N GLY A 14 -20.73 4.41 -10.19
CA GLY A 14 -20.60 3.05 -9.66
C GLY A 14 -19.21 2.71 -9.08
N VAL A 15 -18.20 3.58 -9.25
CA VAL A 15 -16.84 3.40 -8.73
C VAL A 15 -16.64 4.17 -7.43
N ILE A 16 -16.94 5.48 -7.43
CA ILE A 16 -16.54 6.40 -6.34
C ILE A 16 -17.02 5.93 -4.96
N PRO A 17 -18.28 5.49 -4.73
CA PRO A 17 -18.73 5.07 -3.40
C PRO A 17 -18.10 3.75 -2.95
N ASN A 18 -17.41 3.04 -3.83
CA ASN A 18 -16.72 1.77 -3.53
C ASN A 18 -15.20 1.96 -3.34
N GLU A 19 -14.65 3.10 -3.74
CA GLU A 19 -13.25 3.48 -3.53
C GLU A 19 -13.09 4.43 -2.34
N SER A 20 -14.10 5.25 -2.05
CA SER A 20 -14.10 6.18 -0.92
C SER A 20 -15.46 6.17 -0.21
N PRO A 21 -15.49 6.17 1.13
CA PRO A 21 -16.75 6.27 1.87
C PRO A 21 -17.57 7.48 1.44
N ALA A 22 -18.82 7.26 0.98
CA ALA A 22 -19.69 8.31 0.49
C ALA A 22 -20.11 9.34 1.57
N SER A 23 -19.79 9.07 2.84
CA SER A 23 -19.97 9.99 3.98
C SER A 23 -18.83 11.02 4.11
N TRP A 24 -17.75 10.89 3.35
CA TRP A 24 -16.65 11.83 3.39
C TRP A 24 -17.06 13.22 2.89
N HIS A 25 -16.26 14.23 3.23
CA HIS A 25 -16.48 15.58 2.78
C HIS A 25 -16.52 15.66 1.26
N ILE A 26 -17.40 16.50 0.71
CA ILE A 26 -17.62 16.58 -0.75
C ILE A 26 -16.32 16.87 -1.54
N GLU A 27 -15.42 17.67 -1.01
CA GLU A 27 -14.15 17.98 -1.68
C GLU A 27 -13.21 16.76 -1.77
N ALA A 28 -13.24 15.87 -0.78
CA ALA A 28 -12.52 14.61 -0.85
C ALA A 28 -13.10 13.68 -1.93
N LEU A 29 -14.43 13.59 -2.02
CA LEU A 29 -15.10 12.83 -3.08
C LEU A 29 -14.84 13.42 -4.46
N LYS A 30 -14.77 14.75 -4.60
CA LYS A 30 -14.39 15.42 -5.86
C LYS A 30 -12.94 15.08 -6.24
N ALA A 31 -11.99 15.17 -5.31
CA ALA A 31 -10.59 14.83 -5.56
C ALA A 31 -10.45 13.37 -6.02
N GLN A 32 -11.11 12.43 -5.31
CA GLN A 32 -11.14 11.01 -5.71
C GLN A 32 -11.74 10.84 -7.10
N THR A 33 -12.80 11.59 -7.43
CA THR A 33 -13.45 11.49 -8.73
C THR A 33 -12.54 11.94 -9.87
N VAL A 34 -11.82 13.05 -9.69
CA VAL A 34 -10.86 13.56 -10.70
C VAL A 34 -9.71 12.57 -10.89
N ALA A 35 -9.21 11.97 -9.82
CA ALA A 35 -8.18 10.93 -9.89
C ALA A 35 -8.70 9.68 -10.62
N ALA A 36 -9.86 9.16 -10.23
CA ALA A 36 -10.48 7.98 -10.85
C ALA A 36 -10.80 8.18 -12.34
N ARG A 37 -11.31 9.37 -12.72
CA ARG A 37 -11.56 9.72 -14.11
C ARG A 37 -10.28 9.75 -14.93
N SER A 38 -9.22 10.34 -14.39
CA SER A 38 -7.92 10.42 -15.04
C SER A 38 -7.32 9.03 -15.25
N TYR A 39 -7.41 8.17 -14.23
CA TYR A 39 -7.00 6.77 -14.31
C TYR A 39 -7.78 6.03 -15.40
N THR A 40 -9.11 6.09 -15.37
CA THR A 40 -9.98 5.43 -16.36
C THR A 40 -9.63 5.82 -17.79
N LEU A 41 -9.51 7.12 -18.06
CA LEU A 41 -9.20 7.64 -19.41
C LEU A 41 -7.76 7.33 -19.86
N SER A 42 -6.84 7.11 -18.92
CA SER A 42 -5.45 6.75 -19.26
C SER A 42 -5.29 5.27 -19.62
N LYS A 43 -6.29 4.44 -19.30
CA LYS A 43 -6.27 3.00 -19.61
C LYS A 43 -6.87 2.73 -20.97
N ALA A 44 -6.29 1.78 -21.69
CA ALA A 44 -6.85 1.23 -22.91
C ALA A 44 -7.57 -0.10 -22.63
N GLY A 45 -8.72 -0.32 -23.29
CA GLY A 45 -9.43 -1.59 -23.26
C GLY A 45 -10.43 -1.73 -22.11
N ILE A 46 -10.63 -2.96 -21.66
CA ILE A 46 -11.63 -3.32 -20.65
C ILE A 46 -11.00 -3.22 -19.28
N LEU A 47 -11.64 -2.46 -18.38
CA LEU A 47 -11.24 -2.35 -16.98
C LEU A 47 -11.81 -3.53 -16.16
N SER A 48 -11.03 -4.00 -15.22
CA SER A 48 -11.50 -4.94 -14.20
C SER A 48 -12.35 -4.20 -13.16
N SER A 49 -13.46 -4.80 -12.76
CA SER A 49 -14.35 -4.28 -11.71
C SER A 49 -13.86 -4.55 -10.28
N THR A 50 -12.59 -4.87 -10.11
CA THR A 50 -11.95 -5.22 -8.83
C THR A 50 -10.79 -4.28 -8.53
N THR A 51 -10.13 -4.46 -7.40
CA THR A 51 -8.92 -3.73 -7.00
C THR A 51 -7.75 -3.85 -8.00
N LYS A 52 -7.87 -4.66 -9.04
CA LYS A 52 -6.90 -4.72 -10.13
C LYS A 52 -6.89 -3.43 -10.96
N ASP A 53 -8.06 -2.82 -11.14
CA ASP A 53 -8.23 -1.50 -11.75
C ASP A 53 -9.03 -0.60 -10.81
N GLN A 54 -10.37 -0.67 -10.81
CA GLN A 54 -11.23 0.14 -9.95
C GLN A 54 -12.45 -0.66 -9.49
N MET A 55 -12.84 -0.48 -8.23
CA MET A 55 -13.97 -1.20 -7.64
C MET A 55 -15.31 -0.69 -8.20
N TYR A 56 -15.75 -1.28 -9.30
CA TYR A 56 -17.07 -0.98 -9.89
C TYR A 56 -18.10 -2.01 -9.43
N LYS A 57 -19.19 -1.56 -8.79
CA LYS A 57 -20.27 -2.43 -8.30
C LYS A 57 -21.65 -2.13 -8.92
N GLY A 58 -21.68 -1.33 -9.98
CA GLY A 58 -22.90 -1.05 -10.71
C GLY A 58 -23.81 -0.02 -10.05
N TYR A 59 -24.97 0.20 -10.64
CA TYR A 59 -25.95 1.21 -10.25
C TYR A 59 -26.43 1.08 -8.80
N SER A 60 -26.63 -0.13 -8.31
CA SER A 60 -27.11 -0.39 -6.95
C SER A 60 -26.15 0.10 -5.85
N SER A 61 -24.90 0.38 -6.18
CA SER A 61 -23.91 0.91 -5.25
C SER A 61 -23.80 2.43 -5.25
N GLU A 62 -24.48 3.11 -6.15
CA GLU A 62 -24.42 4.56 -6.26
C GLU A 62 -24.93 5.27 -4.99
N HIS A 63 -24.35 6.41 -4.68
CA HIS A 63 -24.76 7.21 -3.53
C HIS A 63 -24.87 8.70 -3.93
N LYS A 64 -25.88 9.39 -3.40
CA LYS A 64 -26.18 10.78 -3.75
C LYS A 64 -24.99 11.74 -3.62
N ASN A 65 -24.18 11.59 -2.56
CA ASN A 65 -23.03 12.47 -2.33
C ASN A 65 -21.90 12.22 -3.34
N SER A 66 -21.59 10.95 -3.64
CA SER A 66 -20.60 10.61 -4.66
C SER A 66 -21.08 11.00 -6.07
N ASN A 67 -22.36 10.82 -6.37
CA ASN A 67 -22.94 11.28 -7.64
C ASN A 67 -22.81 12.79 -7.80
N ALA A 68 -23.09 13.57 -6.73
CA ALA A 68 -22.90 15.02 -6.74
C ALA A 68 -21.42 15.41 -6.98
N ALA A 69 -20.46 14.66 -6.43
CA ALA A 69 -19.04 14.89 -6.70
C ALA A 69 -18.67 14.60 -8.16
N VAL A 70 -19.20 13.52 -8.74
CA VAL A 70 -19.01 13.18 -10.16
C VAL A 70 -19.55 14.29 -11.05
N GLU A 71 -20.76 14.76 -10.80
CA GLU A 71 -21.41 15.82 -11.57
C GLU A 71 -20.69 17.17 -11.45
N ALA A 72 -20.28 17.54 -10.23
CA ALA A 72 -19.57 18.79 -9.97
C ALA A 72 -18.15 18.84 -10.58
N THR A 73 -17.57 17.69 -10.92
CA THR A 73 -16.24 17.58 -11.53
C THR A 73 -16.27 17.06 -12.97
N ASN A 74 -17.43 17.08 -13.62
CA ASN A 74 -17.58 16.55 -14.97
C ASN A 74 -16.50 17.10 -15.92
N GLY A 75 -15.82 16.21 -16.65
CA GLY A 75 -14.78 16.55 -17.61
C GLY A 75 -13.43 16.96 -17.00
N LEU A 76 -13.30 17.14 -15.68
CA LEU A 76 -12.05 17.50 -15.04
C LEU A 76 -11.11 16.29 -14.95
N VAL A 77 -9.87 16.46 -15.41
CA VAL A 77 -8.82 15.42 -15.42
C VAL A 77 -7.47 16.00 -15.01
N LEU A 78 -6.58 15.13 -14.54
CA LEU A 78 -5.19 15.47 -14.25
C LEU A 78 -4.33 15.32 -15.52
N LYS A 79 -3.52 16.32 -15.79
CA LYS A 79 -2.55 16.30 -16.89
C LYS A 79 -1.17 16.71 -16.39
N ALA A 80 -0.14 16.05 -16.93
CA ALA A 80 1.26 16.46 -16.80
C ALA A 80 1.85 16.60 -18.20
N ASN A 81 2.46 17.75 -18.49
CA ASN A 81 3.03 18.07 -19.81
C ASN A 81 2.02 17.84 -20.97
N GLY A 82 0.74 18.23 -20.75
CA GLY A 82 -0.33 18.08 -21.73
C GLY A 82 -0.91 16.66 -21.89
N LYS A 83 -0.31 15.64 -21.26
CA LYS A 83 -0.76 14.24 -21.32
C LYS A 83 -1.59 13.88 -20.08
N LEU A 84 -2.55 12.98 -20.25
CA LEU A 84 -3.32 12.43 -19.13
C LEU A 84 -2.39 11.71 -18.15
N VAL A 85 -2.61 11.95 -16.87
CA VAL A 85 -1.95 11.25 -15.77
C VAL A 85 -2.71 9.97 -15.46
N GLN A 86 -2.02 8.83 -15.41
CA GLN A 86 -2.55 7.60 -14.84
C GLN A 86 -2.54 7.72 -13.31
N ALA A 87 -3.52 8.45 -12.78
CA ALA A 87 -3.58 8.83 -11.39
C ALA A 87 -3.86 7.62 -10.49
N TYR A 88 -2.81 7.08 -9.88
CA TYR A 88 -2.92 6.03 -8.87
C TYR A 88 -3.39 6.61 -7.54
N TYR A 89 -4.15 5.81 -6.78
CA TYR A 89 -4.61 6.17 -5.45
C TYR A 89 -4.62 4.94 -4.53
N TYR A 90 -4.54 5.19 -3.24
CA TYR A 90 -4.48 4.17 -2.19
C TYR A 90 -4.98 4.75 -0.86
N SER A 91 -5.24 3.89 0.12
CA SER A 91 -5.97 4.28 1.33
C SER A 91 -5.13 5.04 2.36
N THR A 92 -3.83 4.80 2.44
CA THR A 92 -3.00 5.29 3.56
C THR A 92 -1.58 5.49 3.10
N SER A 93 -1.08 6.73 3.18
CA SER A 93 0.30 7.08 2.85
C SER A 93 1.27 6.77 3.99
N GLY A 94 0.73 6.77 5.22
CA GLY A 94 1.53 6.67 6.42
C GLY A 94 2.23 7.96 6.84
N GLY A 95 1.82 9.09 6.26
CA GLY A 95 2.35 10.42 6.53
C GLY A 95 3.27 10.96 5.43
N ARG A 96 3.56 10.14 4.40
CA ARG A 96 4.32 10.55 3.23
C ARG A 96 4.07 9.61 2.06
N THR A 97 3.88 10.12 0.86
CA THR A 97 3.76 9.28 -0.33
C THR A 97 5.12 8.73 -0.76
N ALA A 98 5.14 7.70 -1.61
CA ALA A 98 6.37 7.11 -2.14
C ALA A 98 6.64 7.55 -3.58
N ASN A 99 7.91 7.56 -4.00
CA ASN A 99 8.27 7.69 -5.40
C ASN A 99 7.83 6.44 -6.18
N ILE A 100 7.26 6.62 -7.36
CA ILE A 100 6.73 5.50 -8.15
C ILE A 100 7.79 4.47 -8.52
N GLY A 101 9.03 4.90 -8.75
CA GLY A 101 10.16 4.02 -9.06
C GLY A 101 10.49 3.07 -7.91
N GLU A 102 10.23 3.46 -6.67
CA GLU A 102 10.47 2.66 -5.47
C GLU A 102 9.34 1.65 -5.21
N VAL A 103 8.09 2.03 -5.55
CA VAL A 103 6.92 1.16 -5.37
C VAL A 103 6.93 -0.01 -6.35
N TRP A 104 7.18 0.25 -7.64
CA TRP A 104 7.04 -0.76 -8.69
C TRP A 104 8.34 -1.14 -9.42
N ASN A 105 9.47 -0.67 -8.93
CA ASN A 105 10.76 -0.90 -9.58
C ASN A 105 10.75 -0.46 -11.04
N SER A 106 10.11 0.68 -11.31
CA SER A 106 9.97 1.31 -12.63
C SER A 106 10.85 2.55 -12.74
N ALA A 107 10.97 3.12 -13.94
CA ALA A 107 11.59 4.42 -14.10
C ALA A 107 10.79 5.48 -13.32
N GLN A 108 11.52 6.38 -12.63
CA GLN A 108 10.90 7.49 -11.91
C GLN A 108 10.24 8.46 -12.89
N VAL A 109 9.03 8.87 -12.55
CA VAL A 109 8.23 9.85 -13.31
C VAL A 109 8.13 11.15 -12.49
N SER A 110 8.36 12.29 -13.13
CA SER A 110 8.53 13.58 -12.46
C SER A 110 7.32 14.06 -11.63
N HIS A 111 6.12 13.60 -11.94
CA HIS A 111 4.90 13.96 -11.21
C HIS A 111 4.42 12.88 -10.22
N PHE A 112 5.15 11.77 -10.08
CA PHE A 112 4.88 10.74 -9.09
C PHE A 112 6.02 10.66 -8.07
N VAL A 113 6.18 11.76 -7.34
CA VAL A 113 7.24 11.93 -6.34
C VAL A 113 6.67 11.80 -4.93
N SER A 114 7.55 11.48 -4.00
CA SER A 114 7.25 11.51 -2.58
C SER A 114 6.87 12.92 -2.15
N VAL A 115 5.73 13.07 -1.50
CA VAL A 115 5.26 14.33 -0.90
C VAL A 115 4.86 14.10 0.54
N ASP A 116 4.99 15.15 1.36
CA ASP A 116 4.55 15.13 2.75
C ASP A 116 3.02 14.99 2.83
N ASP A 117 2.55 14.10 3.66
CA ASP A 117 1.15 13.83 3.97
C ASP A 117 0.99 13.60 5.49
N SER A 118 1.77 14.34 6.28
CA SER A 118 1.80 14.23 7.74
C SER A 118 0.46 14.54 8.40
N ILE A 119 -0.42 15.28 7.68
CA ILE A 119 -1.79 15.59 8.11
C ILE A 119 -2.73 14.39 8.01
N GLU A 120 -2.33 13.30 7.36
CA GLU A 120 -3.15 12.11 7.23
C GLU A 120 -3.59 11.58 8.60
N VAL A 121 -4.89 11.30 8.72
CA VAL A 121 -5.49 10.61 9.87
C VAL A 121 -5.91 9.22 9.42
N SER A 122 -5.12 8.21 9.78
CA SER A 122 -5.41 6.82 9.43
C SER A 122 -5.21 5.90 10.64
N PRO A 123 -6.11 4.91 10.85
CA PRO A 123 -5.92 3.88 11.86
C PRO A 123 -4.73 2.96 11.54
N TYR A 124 -4.22 3.01 10.32
CA TYR A 124 -3.08 2.20 9.87
C TYR A 124 -1.75 2.97 9.87
N LYS A 125 -1.71 4.20 10.38
CA LYS A 125 -0.48 4.99 10.46
C LYS A 125 0.56 4.32 11.37
N ASN A 126 0.11 3.82 12.52
CA ASN A 126 0.93 3.03 13.44
C ASN A 126 0.36 1.61 13.51
N TRP A 127 1.20 0.62 13.36
CA TRP A 127 0.79 -0.78 13.40
C TRP A 127 1.90 -1.65 13.99
N SER A 128 1.53 -2.75 14.59
CA SER A 128 2.44 -3.81 15.00
C SER A 128 1.85 -5.17 14.65
N VAL A 129 2.71 -6.14 14.42
CA VAL A 129 2.34 -7.52 14.15
C VAL A 129 3.39 -8.47 14.68
N SER A 130 2.96 -9.59 15.23
CA SER A 130 3.84 -10.68 15.64
C SER A 130 3.95 -11.69 14.50
N ILE A 131 5.17 -12.08 14.16
CA ILE A 131 5.45 -13.05 13.10
C ILE A 131 6.04 -14.30 13.72
N PRO A 132 5.42 -15.47 13.52
CA PRO A 132 5.96 -16.73 13.96
C PRO A 132 7.34 -16.99 13.34
N VAL A 133 8.31 -17.39 14.15
CA VAL A 133 9.68 -17.70 13.66
C VAL A 133 9.65 -18.79 12.58
N SER A 134 8.73 -19.75 12.67
CA SER A 134 8.53 -20.77 11.65
C SER A 134 8.18 -20.19 10.28
N ASN A 135 7.39 -19.10 10.23
CA ASN A 135 7.08 -18.43 8.98
C ASN A 135 8.30 -17.76 8.37
N ILE A 136 9.18 -17.19 9.22
CA ILE A 136 10.45 -16.59 8.80
C ILE A 136 11.37 -17.65 8.21
N LEU A 137 11.62 -18.74 8.95
CA LEU A 137 12.48 -19.83 8.50
C LEU A 137 12.00 -20.39 7.16
N LYS A 138 10.69 -20.64 7.03
CA LYS A 138 10.06 -21.10 5.79
C LYS A 138 10.24 -20.09 4.65
N LYS A 139 9.99 -18.80 4.90
CA LYS A 139 10.10 -17.74 3.86
C LYS A 139 11.50 -17.61 3.31
N PHE A 140 12.51 -17.73 4.18
CA PHE A 140 13.92 -17.66 3.80
C PHE A 140 14.47 -19.01 3.33
N GLY A 141 13.69 -20.09 3.35
CA GLY A 141 14.10 -21.43 2.93
C GLY A 141 15.15 -22.05 3.85
N PHE A 142 15.04 -21.83 5.15
CA PHE A 142 15.76 -22.52 6.20
C PHE A 142 15.01 -23.77 6.66
N ALA A 143 15.69 -24.70 7.30
CA ALA A 143 15.05 -25.83 7.92
C ALA A 143 14.23 -25.41 9.14
N SER A 144 13.14 -26.11 9.43
CA SER A 144 12.31 -25.84 10.62
C SER A 144 13.04 -26.06 11.95
N THR A 145 14.15 -26.78 11.91
CA THR A 145 15.05 -27.05 13.05
C THR A 145 16.11 -25.99 13.26
N ASP A 146 16.27 -25.07 12.30
CA ASP A 146 17.26 -23.99 12.43
C ASP A 146 16.80 -22.98 13.52
N THR A 147 17.78 -22.45 14.24
CA THR A 147 17.53 -21.41 15.24
C THR A 147 17.71 -20.04 14.60
N LEU A 148 16.68 -19.21 14.63
CA LEU A 148 16.79 -17.81 14.21
C LEU A 148 17.61 -17.04 15.25
N LEU A 149 18.69 -16.41 14.82
CA LEU A 149 19.63 -15.67 15.68
C LEU A 149 19.46 -14.16 15.58
N ASP A 150 19.14 -13.66 14.38
CA ASP A 150 19.02 -12.23 14.12
C ASP A 150 18.21 -11.95 12.85
N ILE A 151 17.64 -10.76 12.76
CA ILE A 151 17.05 -10.18 11.55
C ILE A 151 17.65 -8.80 11.33
N LYS A 152 18.26 -8.59 10.17
CA LYS A 152 18.85 -7.30 9.79
C LYS A 152 18.03 -6.65 8.70
N LEU A 153 17.75 -5.36 8.86
CA LEU A 153 17.08 -4.55 7.88
C LEU A 153 18.07 -3.67 7.13
N THR A 154 17.93 -3.59 5.81
CA THR A 154 18.54 -2.54 5.00
C THR A 154 17.45 -1.57 4.62
N LYS A 155 17.59 -0.32 5.04
CA LYS A 155 16.70 0.79 4.70
C LYS A 155 17.30 1.59 3.55
N GLY A 156 16.45 2.05 2.66
CA GLY A 156 16.83 2.81 1.45
C GLY A 156 15.65 3.64 0.96
N GLY A 157 15.76 4.10 -0.29
CA GLY A 157 14.73 4.94 -0.89
C GLY A 157 14.67 6.35 -0.29
N SER A 158 13.76 7.17 -0.81
CA SER A 158 13.61 8.58 -0.40
C SER A 158 13.00 8.76 0.98
N ASN A 159 12.31 7.75 1.50
CA ASN A 159 11.57 7.81 2.76
C ASN A 159 12.13 6.84 3.82
N GLY A 160 13.19 6.07 3.53
CA GLY A 160 13.77 5.10 4.45
C GLY A 160 12.98 3.78 4.51
N GLU A 161 12.33 3.39 3.42
CA GLU A 161 11.68 2.09 3.28
C GLU A 161 12.68 0.96 3.44
N VAL A 162 12.23 -0.17 3.96
CA VAL A 162 13.01 -1.41 3.97
C VAL A 162 13.13 -1.92 2.53
N THR A 163 14.36 -2.11 2.08
CA THR A 163 14.70 -2.59 0.73
C THR A 163 15.33 -3.97 0.72
N ALA A 164 15.83 -4.43 1.88
CA ALA A 164 16.28 -5.79 2.05
C ALA A 164 16.10 -6.25 3.51
N VAL A 165 15.86 -7.53 3.66
CA VAL A 165 15.80 -8.21 4.95
C VAL A 165 16.76 -9.40 4.93
N THR A 166 17.64 -9.49 5.91
CA THR A 166 18.56 -10.62 6.09
C THR A 166 18.18 -11.39 7.34
N ALA A 167 17.80 -12.65 7.19
CA ALA A 167 17.63 -13.58 8.29
C ALA A 167 18.96 -14.31 8.58
N VAL A 168 19.36 -14.32 9.84
CA VAL A 168 20.57 -15.00 10.33
C VAL A 168 20.15 -16.16 11.22
N THR A 169 20.62 -17.35 10.91
CA THR A 169 20.32 -18.57 11.66
C THR A 169 21.58 -19.27 12.12
N SER A 170 21.44 -20.33 12.90
CA SER A 170 22.56 -21.22 13.31
C SER A 170 23.29 -21.86 12.14
N THR A 171 22.67 -21.97 10.96
CA THR A 171 23.24 -22.62 9.77
C THR A 171 23.72 -21.65 8.70
N GLY A 172 23.48 -20.33 8.86
CA GLY A 172 23.92 -19.31 7.92
C GLY A 172 22.97 -18.11 7.83
N GLN A 173 23.15 -17.33 6.78
CA GLN A 173 22.29 -16.17 6.53
C GLN A 173 21.75 -16.14 5.10
N LYS A 174 20.55 -15.58 4.92
CA LYS A 174 19.94 -15.37 3.61
C LYS A 174 19.27 -14.01 3.57
N THR A 175 19.33 -13.36 2.42
CA THR A 175 18.78 -12.02 2.19
C THR A 175 17.71 -12.06 1.11
N ILE A 176 16.60 -11.38 1.36
CA ILE A 176 15.56 -11.08 0.36
C ILE A 176 15.63 -9.57 0.11
N THR A 177 15.77 -9.19 -1.15
CA THR A 177 15.81 -7.79 -1.61
C THR A 177 14.63 -7.53 -2.54
N GLY A 178 14.07 -6.34 -2.51
CA GLY A 178 13.00 -5.99 -3.44
C GLY A 178 12.33 -4.65 -3.14
N ASN A 179 11.31 -4.37 -3.93
CA ASN A 179 10.45 -3.19 -3.80
C ASN A 179 9.42 -3.34 -2.65
N GLU A 180 8.56 -2.34 -2.49
CA GLU A 180 7.51 -2.33 -1.48
C GLU A 180 6.68 -3.62 -1.45
N THR A 181 6.23 -4.10 -2.62
CA THR A 181 5.42 -5.32 -2.70
C THR A 181 6.17 -6.53 -2.16
N VAL A 182 7.46 -6.67 -2.48
CA VAL A 182 8.31 -7.76 -1.97
C VAL A 182 8.49 -7.63 -0.47
N MET A 183 8.81 -6.43 0.03
CA MET A 183 9.07 -6.19 1.45
C MET A 183 7.83 -6.36 2.31
N ARG A 184 6.66 -5.95 1.85
CA ARG A 184 5.39 -6.19 2.55
C ARG A 184 5.05 -7.69 2.65
N ASN A 185 5.55 -8.50 1.73
CA ASN A 185 5.32 -9.95 1.68
C ASN A 185 6.49 -10.78 2.22
N VAL A 186 7.55 -10.14 2.73
CA VAL A 186 8.69 -10.87 3.31
C VAL A 186 8.31 -11.55 4.62
N PHE A 187 7.41 -10.92 5.37
CA PHE A 187 6.83 -11.48 6.57
C PHE A 187 5.32 -11.57 6.41
N LEU A 188 4.79 -12.75 6.73
CA LEU A 188 3.35 -12.98 6.78
C LEU A 188 2.96 -13.30 8.22
N ASP A 189 1.90 -12.69 8.70
CA ASP A 189 1.36 -12.96 10.04
C ASP A 189 0.76 -14.38 10.14
N ALA A 190 0.21 -14.72 11.29
CA ALA A 190 -0.41 -16.02 11.53
C ALA A 190 -1.62 -16.29 10.60
N ASN A 191 -2.21 -15.24 10.02
CA ASN A 191 -3.33 -15.33 9.07
C ASN A 191 -2.87 -15.27 7.61
N ASN A 192 -1.56 -15.33 7.33
CA ASN A 192 -0.95 -15.11 6.03
C ASN A 192 -1.20 -13.72 5.43
N ALA A 193 -1.47 -12.71 6.27
CA ALA A 193 -1.60 -11.34 5.80
C ALA A 193 -0.24 -10.66 5.68
N SER A 194 -0.09 -9.85 4.62
CA SER A 194 1.09 -9.01 4.37
C SER A 194 1.20 -7.87 5.39
N LEU A 195 2.41 -7.35 5.58
CA LEU A 195 2.65 -6.13 6.35
C LEU A 195 1.89 -4.94 5.75
N LYS A 196 1.54 -3.96 6.58
CA LYS A 196 0.77 -2.78 6.16
C LYS A 196 1.58 -1.84 5.23
N SER A 197 2.90 -1.76 5.44
CA SER A 197 3.80 -0.97 4.60
C SER A 197 5.20 -1.61 4.56
N SER A 198 6.09 -1.07 3.72
CA SER A 198 7.53 -1.38 3.74
C SER A 198 8.31 -0.52 4.75
N TRP A 199 7.65 0.40 5.44
CA TRP A 199 8.23 1.19 6.52
C TRP A 199 7.99 0.50 7.84
N PHE A 200 8.98 -0.23 8.30
CA PHE A 200 8.89 -0.94 9.57
C PHE A 200 10.26 -1.09 10.23
N ASP A 201 10.23 -1.29 11.52
CA ASP A 201 11.34 -1.75 12.34
C ASP A 201 10.99 -3.10 12.96
N ILE A 202 12.02 -3.82 13.37
CA ILE A 202 11.88 -5.12 14.00
C ILE A 202 12.47 -5.04 15.40
N SER A 203 11.69 -5.47 16.38
CA SER A 203 12.22 -5.83 17.68
C SER A 203 12.28 -7.36 17.77
N PHE A 204 13.47 -7.91 17.81
CA PHE A 204 13.70 -9.34 18.00
C PHE A 204 14.16 -9.57 19.43
N THR A 205 13.30 -10.16 20.23
CA THR A 205 13.70 -10.64 21.56
C THR A 205 14.14 -12.08 21.38
N LYS A 206 15.44 -12.36 21.64
CA LYS A 206 15.99 -13.71 21.57
C LYS A 206 15.17 -14.61 22.48
N PRO A 207 14.59 -15.70 22.00
CA PRO A 207 13.69 -16.51 22.81
C PRO A 207 14.43 -17.18 23.95
N THR A 208 14.16 -16.81 25.17
CA THR A 208 14.29 -17.71 26.33
C THR A 208 13.01 -18.56 26.42
N GLY A 209 12.61 -19.22 25.30
CA GLY A 209 11.44 -20.10 25.25
C GLY A 209 10.20 -19.54 24.49
N GLY A 210 10.31 -18.41 23.81
CA GLY A 210 9.20 -17.85 22.98
C GLY A 210 9.45 -18.02 21.47
N THR A 211 8.39 -18.11 20.70
CA THR A 211 8.41 -18.50 19.28
C THR A 211 8.08 -17.34 18.31
N ASP A 212 7.89 -16.11 18.78
CA ASP A 212 7.35 -15.02 17.95
C ASP A 212 8.26 -13.80 17.88
N LEU A 213 8.35 -13.21 16.68
CA LEU A 213 9.00 -11.95 16.40
C LEU A 213 7.95 -10.82 16.37
N ALA A 214 8.15 -9.75 17.12
CA ALA A 214 7.33 -8.56 17.02
C ALA A 214 7.89 -7.60 15.96
N ILE A 215 7.05 -7.18 15.02
CA ILE A 215 7.35 -6.17 14.00
C ILE A 215 6.47 -4.97 14.25
N GLN A 216 7.08 -3.80 14.31
CA GLN A 216 6.38 -2.52 14.45
C GLN A 216 6.63 -1.66 13.23
N GLY A 217 5.56 -1.11 12.67
CA GLY A 217 5.62 -0.10 11.65
C GLY A 217 5.22 1.25 12.22
N ALA A 218 6.09 2.23 12.11
CA ALA A 218 5.79 3.61 12.45
C ALA A 218 6.29 4.52 11.34
N ASN A 219 5.41 5.37 10.85
CA ASN A 219 5.70 6.35 9.80
C ASN A 219 6.03 7.74 10.37
N SER A 220 6.74 7.80 11.47
CA SER A 220 7.31 9.06 11.96
C SER A 220 8.60 8.78 12.73
N SER A 221 9.55 9.70 12.61
CA SER A 221 10.83 9.77 13.32
C SER A 221 10.68 10.08 14.83
N SER A 222 9.71 9.47 15.50
CA SER A 222 9.59 9.53 16.95
C SER A 222 10.13 8.24 17.54
N GLU A 223 11.09 8.41 18.41
CA GLU A 223 11.85 7.40 19.13
C GLU A 223 11.02 6.21 19.58
N VAL A 224 11.50 5.01 19.20
CA VAL A 224 11.04 3.75 19.80
C VAL A 224 11.50 3.77 21.26
N THR A 225 10.59 4.15 22.15
CA THR A 225 10.82 3.93 23.59
C THR A 225 10.79 2.41 23.82
N SER A 226 11.93 1.89 24.26
CA SER A 226 12.10 0.49 24.62
C SER A 226 10.99 0.04 25.57
N LEU A 227 10.22 -0.95 25.15
CA LEU A 227 9.39 -1.72 26.08
C LEU A 227 10.33 -2.61 26.92
N LYS A 228 10.34 -2.35 28.22
CA LYS A 228 10.95 -3.22 29.22
C LYS A 228 10.10 -4.48 29.42
#